data_2196ae65c17c3263b538e270c3650f88
#
_entry.id   2196ae65c17c3263b538e270c3650f88
#
_cell.length_a   1.000
_cell.length_b   1.000
_cell.length_c   1.000
_cell.angle_alpha   90.00
_cell.angle_beta   90.00
_cell.angle_gamma   90.00
#
_symmetry.space_group_name_H-M   'P 1'
#
loop_
_entity.id
_entity.type
_entity.pdbx_description
1 polymer ?
#
loop_
_entity_poly.entity_id
_entity_poly.type
_entity_poly.pdbx_seq_one_letter_code
_entity_poly.pdbx_strand_id
1 'polypeptide(L)'
;NTGNFMYSTLNLPLIAHQAVEEHVPFYTLLDHYCNIVYDTLKFRRSEVEKVLYEYHMSDFLLQKDKDTGKPLYDLDRCTYTIGFCGLNEALIVLEDADDDYDGESIVKRLNMNKEMFNRRDGLRWSVIASPAESTAHRFALINRKKYPNSPVQGTKKNCYLTNSSHIPVSNPSTIV
;
A
#
# COMPACT_ATOMS: atom_id res chain seq x y z
N ASN A 1 3.09 3.07 -20.83
CA ASN A 1 2.83 3.37 -19.43
C ASN A 1 2.80 4.88 -19.26
N THR A 2 1.69 5.43 -18.75
CA THR A 2 1.52 6.87 -18.51
C THR A 2 1.86 7.29 -17.08
N GLY A 3 2.40 6.38 -16.26
CA GLY A 3 2.82 6.61 -14.89
C GLY A 3 1.99 5.84 -13.86
N ASN A 4 2.15 6.21 -12.59
CA ASN A 4 1.33 5.69 -11.51
C ASN A 4 0.07 6.56 -11.38
N PHE A 5 -1.11 5.92 -11.43
CA PHE A 5 -2.36 6.63 -11.19
C PHE A 5 -2.45 7.08 -9.73
N MET A 6 -2.37 6.11 -8.84
CA MET A 6 -2.51 6.35 -7.41
C MET A 6 -2.04 5.12 -6.62
N TYR A 7 -1.69 5.33 -5.38
CA TYR A 7 -1.46 4.26 -4.42
C TYR A 7 -2.26 4.48 -3.14
N SER A 8 -2.56 3.39 -2.45
CA SER A 8 -3.10 3.41 -1.09
C SER A 8 -2.21 2.53 -0.21
N THR A 9 -1.82 3.05 0.97
CA THR A 9 -0.82 2.43 1.82
C THR A 9 -1.46 1.68 2.97
N LEU A 10 -1.16 0.40 3.09
CA LEU A 10 -1.56 -0.47 4.19
C LEU A 10 -0.68 -0.22 5.42
N ASN A 11 -1.30 -0.20 6.60
CA ASN A 11 -0.65 -0.17 7.91
C ASN A 11 -0.53 -1.62 8.40
N LEU A 12 0.55 -2.32 8.02
CA LEU A 12 0.70 -3.74 8.33
C LEU A 12 0.66 -4.07 9.83
N PRO A 13 1.35 -3.31 10.72
CA PRO A 13 1.28 -3.59 12.16
C PRO A 13 -0.13 -3.44 12.74
N LEU A 14 -0.93 -2.51 12.23
CA LEU A 14 -2.32 -2.36 12.67
C LEU A 14 -3.15 -3.58 12.28
N ILE A 15 -2.94 -4.11 11.07
CA ILE A 15 -3.60 -5.33 10.58
C ILE A 15 -3.15 -6.54 11.43
N ALA A 16 -1.85 -6.62 11.76
CA ALA A 16 -1.31 -7.68 12.61
C ALA A 16 -1.94 -7.66 14.03
N HIS A 17 -1.96 -6.50 14.68
CA HIS A 17 -2.63 -6.35 15.99
C HIS A 17 -4.11 -6.73 15.93
N GLN A 18 -4.81 -6.35 14.88
CA GLN A 18 -6.22 -6.68 14.69
C GLN A 18 -6.41 -8.19 14.50
N ALA A 19 -5.55 -8.85 13.72
CA ALA A 19 -5.59 -10.29 13.52
C ALA A 19 -5.44 -11.05 14.85
N VAL A 20 -4.48 -10.64 15.68
CA VAL A 20 -4.26 -11.20 17.03
C VAL A 20 -5.45 -10.94 17.94
N GLU A 21 -5.97 -9.71 17.96
CA GLU A 21 -7.11 -9.30 18.81
C GLU A 21 -8.39 -10.08 18.46
N GLU A 22 -8.66 -10.26 17.16
CA GLU A 22 -9.86 -10.94 16.65
C GLU A 22 -9.70 -12.46 16.52
N HIS A 23 -8.52 -13.01 16.80
CA HIS A 23 -8.18 -14.43 16.64
C HIS A 23 -8.46 -14.96 15.22
N VAL A 24 -8.12 -14.16 14.20
CA VAL A 24 -8.25 -14.55 12.79
C VAL A 24 -6.87 -14.61 12.14
N PRO A 25 -6.66 -15.50 11.12
CA PRO A 25 -5.40 -15.56 10.43
C PRO A 25 -5.03 -14.21 9.80
N PHE A 26 -3.78 -13.76 9.97
CA PHE A 26 -3.31 -12.47 9.46
C PHE A 26 -3.58 -12.29 7.97
N TYR A 27 -3.37 -13.33 7.14
CA TYR A 27 -3.63 -13.26 5.71
C TYR A 27 -5.10 -13.02 5.36
N THR A 28 -6.03 -13.45 6.18
CA THR A 28 -7.47 -13.19 5.98
C THR A 28 -7.75 -11.69 6.05
N LEU A 29 -7.22 -11.02 7.07
CA LEU A 29 -7.37 -9.56 7.19
C LEU A 29 -6.54 -8.81 6.14
N LEU A 30 -5.34 -9.28 5.84
CA LEU A 30 -4.51 -8.67 4.79
C LEU A 30 -5.22 -8.67 3.44
N ASP A 31 -5.83 -9.78 3.04
CA ASP A 31 -6.60 -9.89 1.81
C ASP A 31 -7.84 -8.99 1.83
N HIS A 32 -8.53 -8.92 2.97
CA HIS A 32 -9.65 -8.01 3.16
C HIS A 32 -9.24 -6.55 2.93
N TYR A 33 -8.16 -6.10 3.55
CA TYR A 33 -7.65 -4.74 3.37
C TYR A 33 -7.10 -4.47 1.97
N CYS A 34 -6.51 -5.47 1.30
CA CYS A 34 -6.15 -5.38 -0.12
C CYS A 34 -7.39 -5.13 -1.00
N ASN A 35 -8.51 -5.82 -0.74
CA ASN A 35 -9.76 -5.57 -1.45
C ASN A 35 -10.31 -4.16 -1.18
N ILE A 36 -10.20 -3.63 0.04
CA ILE A 36 -10.55 -2.23 0.34
C ILE A 36 -9.68 -1.26 -0.48
N VAL A 37 -8.39 -1.53 -0.61
CA VAL A 37 -7.48 -0.75 -1.49
C VAL A 37 -7.97 -0.81 -2.94
N TYR A 38 -8.30 -2.01 -3.44
CA TYR A 38 -8.83 -2.19 -4.78
C TYR A 38 -10.08 -1.33 -5.01
N ASP A 39 -11.10 -1.48 -4.15
CA ASP A 39 -12.38 -0.77 -4.28
C ASP A 39 -12.18 0.75 -4.16
N THR A 40 -11.30 1.20 -3.24
CA THR A 40 -10.96 2.62 -3.07
C THR A 40 -10.33 3.21 -4.33
N LEU A 41 -9.38 2.52 -4.94
CA LEU A 41 -8.70 3.02 -6.14
C LEU A 41 -9.63 2.97 -7.37
N LYS A 42 -10.52 1.99 -7.45
CA LYS A 42 -11.56 1.93 -8.50
C LYS A 42 -12.57 3.07 -8.35
N PHE A 43 -13.03 3.35 -7.14
CA PHE A 43 -13.89 4.51 -6.87
C PHE A 43 -13.20 5.82 -7.23
N ARG A 44 -11.95 6.02 -6.80
CA ARG A 44 -11.18 7.23 -7.15
C ARG A 44 -10.97 7.37 -8.65
N ARG A 45 -10.77 6.25 -9.35
CA ARG A 45 -10.71 6.27 -10.81
C ARG A 45 -11.98 6.83 -11.41
N SER A 46 -13.16 6.36 -11.00
CA SER A 46 -14.44 6.86 -11.53
C SER A 46 -14.64 8.35 -11.30
N GLU A 47 -14.18 8.88 -10.15
CA GLU A 47 -14.23 10.32 -9.87
C GLU A 47 -13.26 11.12 -10.78
N VAL A 48 -12.06 10.60 -11.03
CA VAL A 48 -11.10 11.24 -11.94
C VAL A 48 -11.60 11.20 -13.40
N GLU A 49 -12.28 10.13 -13.80
CA GLU A 49 -12.91 10.03 -15.12
C GLU A 49 -13.96 11.12 -15.33
N LYS A 50 -14.78 11.42 -14.33
CA LYS A 50 -15.74 12.55 -14.39
C LYS A 50 -15.01 13.89 -14.56
N VAL A 51 -13.95 14.12 -13.78
CA VAL A 51 -13.16 15.35 -13.88
C VAL A 51 -12.56 15.53 -15.26
N LEU A 52 -12.06 14.46 -15.88
CA LEU A 52 -11.40 14.50 -17.19
C LEU A 52 -12.42 14.59 -18.33
N TYR A 53 -13.46 13.79 -18.32
CA TYR A 53 -14.32 13.57 -19.49
C TYR A 53 -15.68 14.27 -19.41
N GLU A 54 -16.22 14.52 -18.21
CA GLU A 54 -17.50 15.19 -18.03
C GLU A 54 -17.33 16.69 -17.74
N TYR A 55 -16.39 17.04 -16.84
CA TYR A 55 -16.21 18.43 -16.42
C TYR A 55 -15.15 19.19 -17.22
N HIS A 56 -14.39 18.50 -18.06
CA HIS A 56 -13.33 19.08 -18.90
C HIS A 56 -12.30 19.94 -18.13
N MET A 57 -12.09 19.64 -16.85
CA MET A 57 -11.23 20.46 -15.98
C MET A 57 -9.73 20.32 -16.29
N SER A 58 -9.35 19.36 -17.12
CA SER A 58 -7.96 19.04 -17.44
C SER A 58 -7.77 18.63 -18.89
N ASP A 59 -8.40 19.34 -19.81
CA ASP A 59 -8.38 19.03 -21.26
C ASP A 59 -6.97 18.94 -21.84
N PHE A 60 -5.99 19.62 -21.23
CA PHE A 60 -4.59 19.52 -21.64
C PHE A 60 -4.02 18.10 -21.48
N LEU A 61 -4.52 17.30 -20.51
CA LEU A 61 -4.14 15.89 -20.33
C LEU A 61 -4.72 14.99 -21.44
N LEU A 62 -5.83 15.40 -22.02
CA LEU A 62 -6.52 14.65 -23.08
C LEU A 62 -6.01 15.00 -24.48
N GLN A 63 -5.00 15.88 -24.60
CA GLN A 63 -4.35 16.15 -25.87
C GLN A 63 -3.82 14.85 -26.47
N LYS A 64 -3.94 14.77 -27.80
CA LYS A 64 -3.48 13.61 -28.54
C LYS A 64 -2.06 13.81 -29.05
N ASP A 65 -1.30 12.76 -28.96
CA ASP A 65 -0.01 12.65 -29.62
C ASP A 65 -0.20 12.85 -31.14
N LYS A 66 0.62 13.70 -31.73
CA LYS A 66 0.49 14.10 -33.14
C LYS A 66 0.76 12.96 -34.14
N ASP A 67 1.64 12.03 -33.75
CA ASP A 67 2.07 10.94 -34.62
C ASP A 67 1.17 9.72 -34.51
N THR A 68 0.70 9.42 -33.29
CA THR A 68 -0.09 8.22 -33.02
C THR A 68 -1.60 8.46 -32.85
N GLY A 69 -2.02 9.72 -32.70
CA GLY A 69 -3.41 10.11 -32.46
C GLY A 69 -3.97 9.64 -31.09
N LYS A 70 -3.14 9.01 -30.25
CA LYS A 70 -3.55 8.50 -28.93
C LYS A 70 -3.49 9.60 -27.87
N PRO A 71 -4.36 9.56 -26.84
CA PRO A 71 -4.26 10.48 -25.72
C PRO A 71 -2.88 10.43 -25.07
N LEU A 72 -2.33 11.57 -24.69
CA LEU A 72 -1.07 11.67 -23.94
C LEU A 72 -1.22 11.04 -22.56
N TYR A 73 -2.37 11.23 -21.94
CA TYR A 73 -2.73 10.62 -20.67
C TYR A 73 -3.88 9.63 -20.85
N ASP A 74 -3.70 8.41 -20.34
CA ASP A 74 -4.65 7.32 -20.47
C ASP A 74 -4.69 6.53 -19.16
N LEU A 75 -5.82 6.55 -18.49
CA LEU A 75 -6.02 5.88 -17.20
C LEU A 75 -5.86 4.36 -17.28
N ASP A 76 -6.19 3.75 -18.42
CA ASP A 76 -6.00 2.30 -18.63
C ASP A 76 -4.53 1.90 -18.72
N ARG A 77 -3.66 2.88 -19.02
CA ARG A 77 -2.22 2.67 -19.11
C ARG A 77 -1.47 3.06 -17.83
N CYS A 78 -2.18 3.59 -16.85
CA CYS A 78 -1.62 3.89 -15.54
C CYS A 78 -1.47 2.63 -14.68
N THR A 79 -0.57 2.70 -13.71
CA THR A 79 -0.38 1.67 -12.71
C THR A 79 -1.13 2.03 -11.43
N TYR A 80 -1.86 1.07 -10.88
CA TYR A 80 -2.53 1.14 -9.58
C TYR A 80 -1.66 0.42 -8.55
N THR A 81 -1.49 0.98 -7.36
CA THR A 81 -0.45 0.45 -6.47
C THR A 81 -0.98 0.17 -5.07
N ILE A 82 -0.75 -1.06 -4.61
CA ILE A 82 -0.89 -1.45 -3.21
C ILE A 82 0.41 -1.03 -2.52
N GLY A 83 0.35 0.02 -1.71
CA GLY A 83 1.45 0.42 -0.85
C GLY A 83 1.41 -0.27 0.50
N PHE A 84 2.52 -0.38 1.20
CA PHE A 84 2.56 -0.82 2.59
C PHE A 84 3.68 -0.15 3.37
N CYS A 85 3.50 -0.06 4.70
CA CYS A 85 4.50 0.36 5.67
C CYS A 85 4.46 -0.59 6.87
N GLY A 86 5.57 -0.70 7.58
CA GLY A 86 5.64 -1.39 8.87
C GLY A 86 5.75 -2.91 8.75
N LEU A 87 6.41 -3.44 7.72
CA LEU A 87 6.59 -4.88 7.58
C LEU A 87 7.33 -5.46 8.78
N ASN A 88 8.44 -4.84 9.19
CA ASN A 88 9.21 -5.28 10.36
C ASN A 88 8.39 -5.24 11.65
N GLU A 89 7.64 -4.16 11.87
CA GLU A 89 6.79 -4.01 13.06
C GLU A 89 5.62 -5.00 13.06
N ALA A 90 5.09 -5.35 11.88
CA ALA A 90 4.05 -6.37 11.78
C ALA A 90 4.58 -7.77 12.15
N LEU A 91 5.80 -8.10 11.72
CA LEU A 91 6.46 -9.36 12.08
C LEU A 91 6.67 -9.48 13.58
N ILE A 92 7.14 -8.41 14.25
CA ILE A 92 7.31 -8.39 15.71
C ILE A 92 5.96 -8.67 16.43
N VAL A 93 4.87 -8.04 15.95
CA VAL A 93 3.54 -8.27 16.54
C VAL A 93 3.07 -9.72 16.38
N LEU A 94 3.34 -10.33 15.23
CA LEU A 94 2.95 -11.71 14.92
C LEU A 94 3.83 -12.72 15.67
N GLU A 95 5.14 -12.46 15.77
CA GLU A 95 6.07 -13.28 16.55
C GLU A 95 5.72 -13.29 18.04
N ASP A 96 5.37 -12.13 18.62
CA ASP A 96 4.91 -12.02 20.02
C ASP A 96 3.62 -12.80 20.28
N ALA A 97 2.87 -13.17 19.23
CA ALA A 97 1.65 -13.97 19.29
C ALA A 97 1.86 -15.45 18.92
N ASP A 98 3.11 -15.92 18.85
CA ASP A 98 3.50 -17.27 18.42
C ASP A 98 3.03 -17.65 16.99
N ASP A 99 2.81 -16.64 16.14
CA ASP A 99 2.44 -16.81 14.72
C ASP A 99 3.68 -16.79 13.83
N ASP A 100 3.95 -17.90 13.12
CA ASP A 100 5.13 -18.07 12.26
C ASP A 100 4.91 -17.46 10.87
N TYR A 101 5.09 -16.15 10.77
CA TYR A 101 5.09 -15.42 9.51
C TYR A 101 6.48 -14.85 9.21
N ASP A 102 6.88 -14.87 7.94
CA ASP A 102 8.09 -14.21 7.45
C ASP A 102 7.77 -13.08 6.47
N GLY A 103 8.71 -12.15 6.31
CA GLY A 103 8.51 -10.98 5.47
C GLY A 103 8.34 -11.33 3.98
N GLU A 104 9.02 -12.37 3.49
CA GLU A 104 8.93 -12.81 2.11
C GLU A 104 7.53 -13.36 1.82
N SER A 105 6.98 -14.16 2.71
CA SER A 105 5.63 -14.73 2.59
C SER A 105 4.55 -13.64 2.60
N ILE A 106 4.70 -12.60 3.43
CA ILE A 106 3.79 -11.44 3.44
C ILE A 106 3.84 -10.72 2.09
N VAL A 107 5.04 -10.43 1.57
CA VAL A 107 5.21 -9.77 0.27
C VAL A 107 4.70 -10.65 -0.87
N LYS A 108 4.91 -11.96 -0.81
CA LYS A 108 4.31 -12.92 -1.76
C LYS A 108 2.79 -12.85 -1.73
N ARG A 109 2.17 -12.79 -0.54
CA ARG A 109 0.70 -12.66 -0.41
C ARG A 109 0.18 -11.36 -1.02
N LEU A 110 0.86 -10.24 -0.79
CA LEU A 110 0.53 -8.96 -1.45
C LEU A 110 0.62 -9.08 -2.99
N ASN A 111 1.66 -9.75 -3.50
CA ASN A 111 1.80 -9.98 -4.94
C ASN A 111 0.72 -10.91 -5.50
N MET A 112 0.26 -11.91 -4.74
CA MET A 112 -0.89 -12.74 -5.16
C MET A 112 -2.17 -11.90 -5.29
N ASN A 113 -2.45 -10.99 -4.36
CA ASN A 113 -3.57 -10.05 -4.46
C ASN A 113 -3.43 -9.15 -5.69
N LYS A 114 -2.24 -8.60 -5.94
CA LYS A 114 -1.95 -7.81 -7.15
C LYS A 114 -2.26 -8.60 -8.42
N GLU A 115 -1.81 -9.85 -8.54
CA GLU A 115 -2.09 -10.68 -9.72
C GLU A 115 -3.59 -11.00 -9.87
N MET A 116 -4.29 -11.20 -8.77
CA MET A 116 -5.74 -11.37 -8.78
C MET A 116 -6.43 -10.12 -9.34
N PHE A 117 -6.01 -8.93 -8.93
CA PHE A 117 -6.57 -7.66 -9.41
C PHE A 117 -6.24 -7.42 -10.88
N ASN A 118 -5.01 -7.71 -11.33
CA ASN A 118 -4.64 -7.68 -12.76
C ASN A 118 -5.59 -8.51 -13.63
N ARG A 119 -5.95 -9.72 -13.15
CA ARG A 119 -6.86 -10.61 -13.87
C ARG A 119 -8.32 -10.16 -13.82
N ARG A 120 -8.71 -9.52 -12.71
CA ARG A 120 -10.10 -9.10 -12.45
C ARG A 120 -10.55 -7.97 -13.37
N ASP A 121 -9.70 -7.00 -13.65
CA ASP A 121 -10.07 -5.79 -14.39
C ASP A 121 -9.16 -5.45 -15.59
N GLY A 122 -8.12 -6.24 -15.81
CA GLY A 122 -7.17 -6.03 -16.93
C GLY A 122 -6.26 -4.82 -16.74
N LEU A 123 -6.34 -4.12 -15.59
CA LEU A 123 -5.49 -2.97 -15.29
C LEU A 123 -4.13 -3.42 -14.76
N ARG A 124 -3.18 -2.49 -14.68
CA ARG A 124 -1.85 -2.76 -14.14
C ARG A 124 -1.82 -2.46 -12.66
N TRP A 125 -1.65 -3.48 -11.86
CA TRP A 125 -1.42 -3.35 -10.42
C TRP A 125 0.04 -3.62 -10.07
N SER A 126 0.52 -2.97 -9.02
CA SER A 126 1.86 -3.16 -8.45
C SER A 126 1.80 -3.17 -6.94
N VAL A 127 2.86 -3.67 -6.33
CA VAL A 127 3.09 -3.62 -4.87
C VAL A 127 4.34 -2.82 -4.61
N ILE A 128 4.34 -1.95 -3.59
CA ILE A 128 5.49 -1.15 -3.21
C ILE A 128 5.57 -0.96 -1.70
N ALA A 129 6.76 -1.09 -1.14
CA ALA A 129 7.04 -0.50 0.16
C ALA A 129 6.99 1.03 -0.01
N SER A 130 6.00 1.68 0.60
CA SER A 130 5.72 3.10 0.32
C SER A 130 6.85 4.01 0.82
N PRO A 131 7.41 4.88 -0.02
CA PRO A 131 8.32 5.94 0.41
C PRO A 131 7.52 7.08 1.03
N ALA A 132 6.89 6.83 2.18
CA ALA A 132 5.86 7.70 2.75
C ALA A 132 6.17 8.03 4.21
N GLU A 133 7.19 8.86 4.44
CA GLU A 133 7.72 9.22 5.75
C GLU A 133 6.64 9.81 6.68
N SER A 134 5.89 10.79 6.21
CA SER A 134 4.81 11.41 6.99
C SER A 134 3.67 10.43 7.29
N THR A 135 3.35 9.53 6.37
CA THR A 135 2.36 8.47 6.58
C THR A 135 2.86 7.43 7.57
N ALA A 136 4.13 7.02 7.45
CA ALA A 136 4.76 6.09 8.38
C ALA A 136 4.80 6.63 9.81
N HIS A 137 5.08 7.93 9.98
CA HIS A 137 4.99 8.62 11.28
C HIS A 137 3.54 8.63 11.81
N ARG A 138 2.59 9.06 10.99
CA ARG A 138 1.16 9.10 11.36
C ARG A 138 0.64 7.71 11.75
N PHE A 139 1.00 6.67 11.00
CA PHE A 139 0.61 5.29 11.31
C PHE A 139 1.20 4.81 12.64
N ALA A 140 2.47 5.12 12.93
CA ALA A 140 3.09 4.82 14.21
C ALA A 140 2.33 5.45 15.39
N LEU A 141 1.91 6.71 15.26
CA LEU A 141 1.10 7.39 16.28
C LEU A 141 -0.28 6.75 16.45
N ILE A 142 -0.96 6.40 15.35
CA ILE A 142 -2.26 5.72 15.37
C ILE A 142 -2.13 4.37 16.07
N ASN A 143 -1.11 3.58 15.72
CA ASN A 143 -0.87 2.27 16.31
C ASN A 143 -0.66 2.39 17.81
N ARG A 144 0.22 3.28 18.28
CA ARG A 144 0.48 3.49 19.70
C ARG A 144 -0.71 4.03 20.47
N LYS A 145 -1.59 4.79 19.83
CA LYS A 145 -2.83 5.26 20.47
C LYS A 145 -3.79 4.09 20.73
N LYS A 146 -3.91 3.14 19.80
CA LYS A 146 -4.79 1.97 19.94
C LYS A 146 -4.11 0.86 20.75
N TYR A 147 -2.82 0.64 20.51
CA TYR A 147 -1.98 -0.40 21.10
C TYR A 147 -0.73 0.25 21.71
N PRO A 148 -0.72 0.61 22.99
CA PRO A 148 0.36 1.39 23.62
C PRO A 148 1.75 0.78 23.48
N ASN A 149 1.85 -0.57 23.41
CA ASN A 149 3.10 -1.31 23.24
C ASN A 149 3.41 -1.64 21.78
N SER A 150 2.67 -1.09 20.81
CA SER A 150 2.93 -1.36 19.40
C SER A 150 4.36 -1.00 19.03
N PRO A 151 5.10 -1.90 18.34
CA PRO A 151 6.46 -1.65 17.93
C PRO A 151 6.53 -0.48 16.94
N VAL A 152 7.56 0.33 17.07
CA VAL A 152 7.87 1.46 16.20
C VAL A 152 9.36 1.70 16.17
N GLN A 153 9.85 2.37 15.13
CA GLN A 153 11.22 2.87 15.03
C GLN A 153 11.34 4.29 15.56
N GLY A 154 12.57 4.72 15.82
CA GLY A 154 12.88 6.09 16.24
C GLY A 154 12.69 6.36 17.74
N THR A 155 12.34 7.59 18.07
CA THR A 155 12.18 8.06 19.46
C THR A 155 10.71 8.27 19.82
N LYS A 156 10.40 8.51 21.11
CA LYS A 156 9.01 8.81 21.54
C LYS A 156 8.38 10.00 20.79
N LYS A 157 9.19 11.01 20.42
CA LYS A 157 8.71 12.21 19.71
C LYS A 157 8.68 12.03 18.20
N ASN A 158 9.62 11.25 17.66
CA ASN A 158 9.79 11.03 16.22
C ASN A 158 9.75 9.53 15.94
N CYS A 159 8.63 8.89 16.25
CA CYS A 159 8.42 7.48 15.94
C CYS A 159 7.87 7.34 14.51
N TYR A 160 8.22 6.25 13.86
CA TYR A 160 7.76 5.91 12.52
C TYR A 160 7.70 4.39 12.33
N LEU A 161 7.04 3.93 11.28
CA LEU A 161 7.08 2.54 10.83
C LEU A 161 8.14 2.38 9.74
N THR A 162 8.71 1.19 9.63
CA THR A 162 9.60 0.88 8.51
C THR A 162 8.90 1.12 7.17
N ASN A 163 9.62 1.71 6.24
CA ASN A 163 9.16 2.02 4.88
C ASN A 163 10.39 2.02 3.95
N SER A 164 10.22 2.22 2.65
CA SER A 164 11.33 2.15 1.70
C SER A 164 12.42 3.23 1.89
N SER A 165 12.10 4.34 2.59
CA SER A 165 13.07 5.42 2.87
C SER A 165 13.78 5.22 4.21
N HIS A 166 13.19 4.50 5.15
CA HIS A 166 13.71 4.29 6.51
C HIS A 166 13.81 2.79 6.80
N ILE A 167 14.86 2.17 6.29
CA ILE A 167 15.25 0.80 6.64
C ILE A 167 16.23 0.90 7.82
N PRO A 168 16.02 0.14 8.93
CA PRO A 168 16.98 0.15 10.02
C PRO A 168 18.37 -0.31 9.54
N VAL A 169 19.35 0.57 9.63
CA VAL A 169 20.74 0.30 9.18
C VAL A 169 21.42 -0.76 10.06
N SER A 170 20.85 -1.06 11.23
CA SER A 170 21.39 -2.00 12.21
C SER A 170 21.19 -3.47 11.84
N ASN A 171 20.44 -3.80 10.79
CA ASN A 171 20.23 -5.17 10.35
C ASN A 171 20.65 -5.35 8.88
N PRO A 172 21.92 -5.74 8.61
CA PRO A 172 22.43 -5.89 7.23
C PRO A 172 21.73 -6.97 6.41
N SER A 173 20.96 -7.89 7.04
CA SER A 173 20.19 -8.93 6.35
C SER A 173 18.89 -8.43 5.72
N THR A 174 18.52 -7.17 5.91
CA THR A 174 17.33 -6.54 5.32
C THR A 174 17.61 -5.78 4.02
N ILE A 175 18.86 -5.80 3.54
CA ILE A 175 19.26 -5.22 2.26
C ILE A 175 19.41 -6.36 1.25
N VAL A 176 18.30 -6.86 0.73
CA VAL A 176 18.25 -7.69 -0.48
C VAL A 176 17.15 -7.19 -1.39
#